data_db4f6c748eea518e50d79a08279c4c93
#
_entry.id   db4f6c748eea518e50d79a08279c4c93
#
_cell.length_a   1.000
_cell.length_b   1.000
_cell.length_c   1.000
_cell.angle_alpha   90.00
_cell.angle_beta   90.00
_cell.angle_gamma   90.00
#
_symmetry.space_group_name_H-M   'P 1'
#
loop_
_entity.id
_entity.type
_entity.pdbx_description
1 polymer ?
#
loop_
_entity_poly.entity_id
_entity_poly.type
_entity_poly.pdbx_seq_one_letter_code
_entity_poly.pdbx_strand_id
1 'polypeptide(L)'
;MARDKETIHSKPTLGQNYPNPFNPSTTIKYELPRSSEVRLSVYDLLGREIAVLVNERREVGGHEVKFDASGLASGVYLYRLKTDDFVQSRKLLLLR
;
A
#
# COMPACT_ATOMS: atom_id res chain seq x y z
N MET A 1 -12.63 17.30 24.63
CA MET A 1 -12.23 17.30 24.04
C MET A 1 -11.98 16.53 23.47
N ALA A 2 -12.10 16.14 23.45
CA ALA A 2 -11.78 15.55 22.94
C ALA A 2 -11.11 15.19 22.46
N ARG A 3 -10.84 15.22 22.57
CA ARG A 3 -10.24 15.05 22.10
C ARG A 3 -9.59 14.34 21.73
N ASP A 4 -9.11 14.20 21.92
CA ASP A 4 -8.31 13.52 21.65
C ASP A 4 -8.38 12.64 20.83
N LYS A 5 -8.88 12.39 20.57
CA LYS A 5 -9.24 11.40 19.77
C LYS A 5 -8.92 11.57 18.44
N GLU A 6 -9.10 12.64 18.03
CA GLU A 6 -8.74 12.90 16.71
C GLU A 6 -7.28 12.70 16.50
N THR A 7 -6.53 12.72 17.52
CA THR A 7 -5.12 12.46 17.41
C THR A 7 -4.81 11.04 17.07
N ILE A 8 -5.78 10.14 17.27
CA ILE A 8 -5.52 8.73 17.06
C ILE A 8 -5.27 8.41 15.61
N HIS A 9 -5.90 9.14 14.72
CA HIS A 9 -5.81 8.85 13.30
C HIS A 9 -5.08 9.95 12.56
N SER A 10 -3.98 10.42 13.13
CA SER A 10 -3.21 11.48 12.50
C SER A 10 -2.36 10.98 11.33
N LYS A 11 -2.17 9.67 11.21
CA LYS A 11 -1.33 9.09 10.18
C LYS A 11 -2.10 8.11 9.33
N PRO A 12 -1.71 7.97 8.06
CA PRO A 12 -2.23 6.88 7.25
C PRO A 12 -1.82 5.53 7.82
N THR A 13 -2.52 4.48 7.42
CA THR A 13 -2.13 3.12 7.77
C THR A 13 -2.03 2.31 6.49
N LEU A 14 -1.03 1.44 6.43
CA LEU A 14 -0.83 0.53 5.32
C LEU A 14 -0.94 -0.88 5.84
N GLY A 15 -1.93 -1.63 5.34
CA GLY A 15 -2.15 -2.99 5.77
C GLY A 15 -1.24 -3.97 5.07
N GLN A 16 -1.12 -5.16 5.67
CA GLN A 16 -0.45 -6.26 5.02
C GLN A 16 -1.34 -6.77 3.89
N ASN A 17 -0.76 -7.02 2.73
CA ASN A 17 -1.53 -7.54 1.61
C ASN A 17 -2.15 -8.90 1.97
N TYR A 18 -3.29 -9.21 1.38
CA TYR A 18 -3.97 -10.46 1.64
C TYR A 18 -4.56 -11.00 0.34
N PRO A 19 -4.33 -12.26 0.03
CA PRO A 19 -3.50 -13.23 0.73
C PRO A 19 -2.02 -12.93 0.64
N ASN A 20 -1.26 -13.46 1.59
CA ASN A 20 0.20 -13.34 1.60
C ASN A 20 0.75 -14.59 2.28
N PRO A 21 1.42 -15.51 1.59
CA PRO A 21 1.82 -15.41 0.18
C PRO A 21 0.63 -15.38 -0.77
N PHE A 22 0.86 -14.94 -2.00
CA PHE A 22 -0.23 -14.81 -2.97
C PHE A 22 0.18 -15.39 -4.33
N ASN A 23 -0.84 -15.70 -5.17
CA ASN A 23 -0.61 -16.24 -6.50
C ASN A 23 -1.89 -16.10 -7.32
N PRO A 24 -1.92 -15.31 -8.34
CA PRO A 24 -1.00 -14.21 -8.62
C PRO A 24 -1.53 -12.86 -8.17
N SER A 25 -2.68 -12.84 -7.49
CA SER A 25 -3.33 -11.58 -7.09
C SER A 25 -3.41 -11.45 -5.60
N THR A 26 -3.34 -10.23 -5.13
CA THR A 26 -3.47 -9.90 -3.72
C THR A 26 -4.14 -8.54 -3.61
N THR A 27 -4.68 -8.25 -2.43
CA THR A 27 -5.31 -6.97 -2.16
C THR A 27 -4.53 -6.22 -1.10
N ILE A 28 -4.32 -4.95 -1.33
CA ILE A 28 -3.63 -4.06 -0.40
C ILE A 28 -4.65 -3.06 0.08
N LYS A 29 -4.79 -2.93 1.41
CA LYS A 29 -5.70 -1.97 2.02
C LYS A 29 -4.91 -0.90 2.72
N TYR A 30 -5.43 0.31 2.68
CA TYR A 30 -4.82 1.43 3.39
C TYR A 30 -5.91 2.40 3.81
N GLU A 31 -5.60 3.22 4.82
CA GLU A 31 -6.54 4.21 5.31
C GLU A 31 -5.88 5.57 5.37
N LEU A 32 -6.67 6.58 5.07
CA LEU A 32 -6.21 7.97 5.06
C LEU A 32 -7.01 8.75 6.10
N PRO A 33 -6.33 9.45 7.02
CA PRO A 33 -7.03 10.28 8.02
C PRO A 33 -7.60 11.55 7.40
N ARG A 34 -7.13 11.92 6.21
CA ARG A 34 -7.63 13.06 5.46
C ARG A 34 -7.29 12.85 4.00
N SER A 35 -7.92 13.63 3.14
CA SER A 35 -7.62 13.56 1.71
C SER A 35 -6.14 13.85 1.49
N SER A 36 -5.55 13.16 0.54
CA SER A 36 -4.13 13.30 0.29
C SER A 36 -3.78 12.82 -1.11
N GLU A 37 -2.67 13.32 -1.64
CA GLU A 37 -2.07 12.71 -2.80
C GLU A 37 -1.51 11.37 -2.37
N VAL A 38 -1.75 10.35 -3.18
CA VAL A 38 -1.36 8.98 -2.84
C VAL A 38 -0.56 8.38 -3.98
N ARG A 39 0.59 7.81 -3.63
CA ARG A 39 1.33 6.98 -4.57
C ARG A 39 1.60 5.66 -3.89
N LEU A 40 1.06 4.60 -4.48
CA LEU A 40 1.25 3.24 -3.98
C LEU A 40 1.91 2.45 -5.09
N SER A 41 3.13 2.00 -4.84
CA SER A 41 3.96 1.37 -5.86
C SER A 41 4.55 0.08 -5.35
N VAL A 42 4.91 -0.79 -6.28
CA VAL A 42 5.55 -2.07 -5.98
C VAL A 42 6.96 -2.03 -6.53
N TYR A 43 7.91 -2.53 -5.74
CA TYR A 43 9.34 -2.52 -6.06
C TYR A 43 9.92 -3.91 -5.94
N ASP A 44 10.94 -4.21 -6.75
CA ASP A 44 11.71 -5.42 -6.53
C ASP A 44 12.76 -5.14 -5.44
N LEU A 45 13.53 -6.17 -5.08
CA LEU A 45 14.49 -6.03 -4.01
C LEU A 45 15.70 -5.18 -4.37
N LEU A 46 15.86 -4.85 -5.65
CA LEU A 46 16.91 -3.94 -6.08
C LEU A 46 16.44 -2.49 -6.03
N GLY A 47 15.19 -2.28 -5.61
CA GLY A 47 14.65 -0.93 -5.50
C GLY A 47 14.04 -0.40 -6.78
N ARG A 48 13.88 -1.23 -7.80
CA ARG A 48 13.28 -0.79 -9.05
C ARG A 48 11.76 -0.81 -8.93
N GLU A 49 11.11 0.26 -9.33
CA GLU A 49 9.67 0.34 -9.33
C GLU A 49 9.13 -0.48 -10.50
N ILE A 50 8.36 -1.51 -10.20
CA ILE A 50 7.86 -2.42 -11.21
C ILE A 50 6.38 -2.22 -11.50
N ALA A 51 5.66 -1.52 -10.63
CA ALA A 51 4.25 -1.24 -10.86
C ALA A 51 3.83 -0.04 -10.03
N VAL A 52 2.93 0.77 -10.57
CA VAL A 52 2.31 1.87 -9.84
C VAL A 52 0.83 1.53 -9.76
N LEU A 53 0.35 1.31 -8.55
CA LEU A 53 -1.03 0.86 -8.34
C LEU A 53 -1.98 2.02 -8.13
N VAL A 54 -1.54 3.08 -7.45
CA VAL A 54 -2.32 4.29 -7.24
C VAL A 54 -1.38 5.47 -7.41
N ASN A 55 -1.83 6.48 -8.14
CA ASN A 55 -1.05 7.70 -8.31
C ASN A 55 -2.03 8.83 -8.56
N GLU A 56 -2.77 9.20 -7.51
CA GLU A 56 -3.77 10.26 -7.63
C GLU A 56 -4.25 10.65 -6.23
N ARG A 57 -5.03 11.72 -6.18
CA ARG A 57 -5.59 12.15 -4.91
C ARG A 57 -6.71 11.23 -4.50
N ARG A 58 -6.75 10.90 -3.20
CA ARG A 58 -7.79 10.05 -2.62
C ARG A 58 -8.44 10.75 -1.44
N GLU A 59 -9.71 10.42 -1.22
CA GLU A 59 -10.48 11.00 -0.14
C GLU A 59 -10.15 10.34 1.18
N VAL A 60 -10.51 11.00 2.27
CA VAL A 60 -10.39 10.43 3.60
C VAL A 60 -11.15 9.10 3.67
N GLY A 61 -10.61 8.14 4.40
CA GLY A 61 -11.28 6.86 4.61
C GLY A 61 -10.44 5.67 4.19
N GLY A 62 -11.11 4.52 4.12
CA GLY A 62 -10.47 3.27 3.76
C GLY A 62 -10.50 3.04 2.26
N HIS A 63 -9.42 2.48 1.76
CA HIS A 63 -9.26 2.17 0.34
C HIS A 63 -8.63 0.81 0.17
N GLU A 64 -8.84 0.22 -0.98
CA GLU A 64 -8.15 -1.01 -1.30
C GLU A 64 -7.86 -1.06 -2.78
N VAL A 65 -6.81 -1.79 -3.14
CA VAL A 65 -6.40 -1.94 -4.52
C VAL A 65 -5.92 -3.36 -4.72
N LYS A 66 -6.22 -3.91 -5.88
CA LYS A 66 -5.79 -5.26 -6.22
C LYS A 66 -4.51 -5.17 -7.04
N PHE A 67 -3.58 -6.05 -6.72
CA PHE A 67 -2.33 -6.17 -7.46
C PHE A 67 -2.28 -7.54 -8.12
N ASP A 68 -2.15 -7.55 -9.44
CA ASP A 68 -2.03 -8.76 -10.23
C ASP A 68 -0.57 -8.87 -10.67
N ALA A 69 0.12 -9.87 -10.13
CA ALA A 69 1.53 -10.07 -10.39
C ALA A 69 1.79 -11.11 -11.46
N SER A 70 0.82 -11.35 -12.35
CA SER A 70 1.03 -12.24 -13.48
C SER A 70 2.22 -11.74 -14.27
N GLY A 71 3.12 -12.64 -14.63
CA GLY A 71 4.30 -12.24 -15.36
C GLY A 71 5.50 -11.93 -14.51
N LEU A 72 5.34 -11.84 -13.19
CA LEU A 72 6.47 -11.64 -12.30
C LEU A 72 6.97 -12.98 -11.78
N ALA A 73 8.26 -13.04 -11.47
CA ALA A 73 8.87 -14.23 -10.89
C ALA A 73 8.49 -14.35 -9.43
N SER A 74 8.40 -15.59 -8.93
CA SER A 74 8.23 -15.83 -7.51
C SER A 74 9.32 -15.13 -6.73
N GLY A 75 8.97 -14.60 -5.56
CA GLY A 75 9.96 -13.95 -4.74
C GLY A 75 9.34 -12.90 -3.85
N VAL A 76 10.22 -12.16 -3.18
CA VAL A 76 9.84 -11.11 -2.27
C VAL A 76 9.89 -9.78 -3.00
N TYR A 77 8.84 -8.99 -2.81
CA TYR A 77 8.73 -7.63 -3.35
C TYR A 77 8.38 -6.71 -2.23
N LEU A 78 8.49 -5.41 -2.48
CA LEU A 78 8.09 -4.40 -1.51
C LEU A 78 7.00 -3.55 -2.12
N TYR A 79 6.06 -3.10 -1.31
CA TYR A 79 5.13 -2.08 -1.76
C TYR A 79 5.21 -0.91 -0.79
N ARG A 80 5.07 0.29 -1.33
CA ARG A 80 5.24 1.53 -0.57
C ARG A 80 4.06 2.45 -0.77
N LEU A 81 3.52 2.92 0.34
CA LEU A 81 2.49 3.95 0.34
C LEU A 81 3.15 5.27 0.69
N LYS A 82 3.01 6.24 -0.21
CA LYS A 82 3.51 7.58 0.02
C LYS A 82 2.36 8.56 -0.08
N THR A 83 2.21 9.40 0.92
CA THR A 83 1.21 10.47 0.92
C THR A 83 1.94 11.80 1.08
N ASP A 84 1.20 12.88 1.34
CA ASP A 84 1.81 14.21 1.45
C ASP A 84 2.93 14.26 2.47
N ASP A 85 2.77 13.55 3.59
CA ASP A 85 3.75 13.63 4.67
C ASP A 85 4.00 12.29 5.34
N PHE A 86 3.82 11.19 4.61
CA PHE A 86 3.93 9.86 5.20
C PHE A 86 4.47 8.88 4.16
N VAL A 87 5.34 7.98 4.61
CA VAL A 87 5.86 6.90 3.76
C VAL A 87 5.96 5.65 4.61
N GLN A 88 5.44 4.56 4.09
CA GLN A 88 5.59 3.25 4.73
C GLN A 88 5.70 2.18 3.67
N SER A 89 6.55 1.19 3.93
CA SER A 89 6.73 0.04 3.02
C SER A 89 6.45 -1.24 3.77
N ARG A 90 6.01 -2.24 3.01
CA ARG A 90 5.81 -3.59 3.52
C ARG A 90 6.27 -4.59 2.47
N LYS A 91 6.55 -5.80 2.92
CA LYS A 91 6.94 -6.88 2.02
C LYS A 91 5.70 -7.63 1.55
N LEU A 92 5.80 -8.19 0.34
CA LEU A 92 4.82 -9.16 -0.13
C LEU A 92 5.57 -10.33 -0.74
N LEU A 93 4.96 -11.51 -0.67
CA LEU A 93 5.60 -12.73 -1.13
C LEU A 93 4.74 -13.39 -2.20
N LEU A 94 5.30 -13.47 -3.40
CA LEU A 94 4.64 -14.11 -4.54
C LEU A 94 5.16 -15.53 -4.68
N LEU A 95 4.24 -16.48 -4.62
CA LEU A 95 4.59 -17.90 -4.80
C LEU A 95 3.80 -18.43 -5.97
N ARG A 96 4.50 -18.81 -7.00
CA ARG A 96 3.85 -19.36 -8.19
C ARG A 96 3.88 -20.88 -8.17
#